data_13e5cb794917988d4458c8be5704ae53
#
_entry.id   13e5cb794917988d4458c8be5704ae53
#
_cell.length_a   1.000
_cell.length_b   1.000
_cell.length_c   1.000
_cell.angle_alpha   90.00
_cell.angle_beta   90.00
_cell.angle_gamma   90.00
#
_symmetry.space_group_name_H-M   'P 1'
#
loop_
_entity.id
_entity.type
_entity.pdbx_description
1 polymer ?
#
loop_
_entity_poly.entity_id
_entity_poly.type
_entity_poly.pdbx_seq_one_letter_code
_entity_poly.pdbx_strand_id
1 'polypeptide(L)'
;MDAQEFRKDFLENVKAEAAATGEGSCAAFVGAMAQYLIEAEVLPDFTPSFYTSTTSTRKRYRVDGYVLDEFDYTMNLIIADYDGAEKRTMGKAASSTNFQRLCVFVDQALNTRLYKEIEMSTPCADLIDLLRLEKERIRKYRLLIFTDADVSDTLKNLDNLDIGGIPAECQIWDIERLFRVCCSDLGRQNIEIDF
;
A
#
# COMPACT_ATOMS: atom_id res chain seq x y z
N MET A 1 -17.45 -7.95 17.87
CA MET A 1 -16.12 -8.33 17.32
C MET A 1 -15.09 -7.36 17.87
N ASP A 2 -14.08 -7.85 18.54
CA ASP A 2 -12.95 -7.04 18.99
C ASP A 2 -11.82 -7.03 17.95
N ALA A 3 -10.75 -6.25 18.20
CA ALA A 3 -9.64 -6.12 17.25
C ALA A 3 -8.87 -7.43 17.02
N GLN A 4 -8.82 -8.32 18.02
CA GLN A 4 -8.12 -9.59 17.89
C GLN A 4 -8.94 -10.61 17.08
N GLU A 5 -10.25 -10.64 17.28
CA GLU A 5 -11.18 -11.44 16.46
C GLU A 5 -11.13 -10.96 15.00
N PHE A 6 -11.21 -9.65 14.78
CA PHE A 6 -11.09 -9.08 13.43
C PHE A 6 -9.78 -9.47 12.76
N ARG A 7 -8.65 -9.33 13.45
CA ARG A 7 -7.34 -9.71 12.92
C ARG A 7 -7.30 -11.18 12.51
N LYS A 8 -7.83 -12.06 13.36
CA LYS A 8 -7.86 -13.49 13.08
C LYS A 8 -8.70 -13.79 11.85
N ASP A 9 -9.92 -13.30 11.81
CA ASP A 9 -10.84 -13.52 10.70
C ASP A 9 -10.30 -12.93 9.39
N PHE A 10 -9.71 -11.74 9.44
CA PHE A 10 -9.06 -11.11 8.31
C PHE A 10 -7.92 -11.96 7.73
N LEU A 11 -7.02 -12.45 8.57
CA LEU A 11 -5.89 -13.28 8.12
C LEU A 11 -6.34 -14.67 7.65
N GLU A 12 -7.40 -15.25 8.22
CA GLU A 12 -8.01 -16.50 7.74
C GLU A 12 -8.64 -16.30 6.36
N ASN A 13 -9.33 -15.20 6.13
CA ASN A 13 -9.90 -14.85 4.83
C ASN A 13 -8.81 -14.63 3.77
N VAL A 14 -7.72 -13.93 4.10
CA VAL A 14 -6.55 -13.77 3.21
C VAL A 14 -5.98 -15.13 2.79
N LYS A 15 -5.82 -16.07 3.73
CA LYS A 15 -5.33 -17.43 3.42
C LYS A 15 -6.30 -18.21 2.54
N ALA A 16 -7.61 -18.09 2.81
CA ALA A 16 -8.64 -18.75 2.01
C ALA A 16 -8.68 -18.20 0.57
N GLU A 17 -8.57 -16.90 0.41
CA GLU A 17 -8.52 -16.24 -0.90
C GLU A 17 -7.28 -16.64 -1.70
N ALA A 18 -6.10 -16.60 -1.09
CA ALA A 18 -4.86 -17.04 -1.71
C ALA A 18 -4.94 -18.51 -2.19
N ALA A 19 -5.59 -19.37 -1.41
CA ALA A 19 -5.79 -20.78 -1.78
C ALA A 19 -6.81 -20.94 -2.92
N ALA A 20 -7.84 -20.10 -2.96
CA ALA A 20 -8.90 -20.17 -3.97
C ALA A 20 -8.44 -19.63 -5.34
N THR A 21 -7.68 -18.53 -5.33
CA THR A 21 -7.21 -17.87 -6.56
C THR A 21 -5.90 -18.44 -7.09
N GLY A 22 -5.12 -19.12 -6.25
CA GLY A 22 -3.76 -19.56 -6.56
C GLY A 22 -2.74 -18.43 -6.57
N GLU A 23 -3.13 -17.25 -6.10
CA GLU A 23 -2.23 -16.11 -5.90
C GLU A 23 -1.38 -16.29 -4.62
N GLY A 24 -0.26 -15.58 -4.55
CA GLY A 24 0.55 -15.57 -3.33
C GLY A 24 -0.18 -14.87 -2.18
N SER A 25 0.01 -15.37 -0.94
CA SER A 25 -0.63 -14.80 0.26
C SER A 25 -0.38 -13.30 0.45
N CYS A 26 0.76 -12.79 -0.01
CA CYS A 26 1.07 -11.36 0.03
C CYS A 26 0.15 -10.56 -0.92
N ALA A 27 -0.10 -11.05 -2.13
CA ALA A 27 -1.00 -10.38 -3.08
C ALA A 27 -2.45 -10.38 -2.55
N ALA A 28 -2.93 -11.51 -2.03
CA ALA A 28 -4.23 -11.60 -1.39
C ALA A 28 -4.36 -10.65 -0.18
N PHE A 29 -3.30 -10.53 0.64
CA PHE A 29 -3.26 -9.58 1.76
C PHE A 29 -3.38 -8.12 1.29
N VAL A 30 -2.61 -7.74 0.26
CA VAL A 30 -2.66 -6.38 -0.29
C VAL A 30 -4.04 -6.08 -0.86
N GLY A 31 -4.62 -7.00 -1.61
CA GLY A 31 -5.97 -6.87 -2.16
C GLY A 31 -7.03 -6.69 -1.08
N ALA A 32 -7.00 -7.52 -0.04
CA ALA A 32 -7.93 -7.43 1.08
C ALA A 32 -7.80 -6.09 1.83
N MET A 33 -6.57 -5.64 2.15
CA MET A 33 -6.33 -4.35 2.78
C MET A 33 -6.88 -3.19 1.92
N ALA A 34 -6.60 -3.23 0.61
CA ALA A 34 -7.06 -2.20 -0.32
C ALA A 34 -8.59 -2.16 -0.39
N GLN A 35 -9.26 -3.32 -0.46
CA GLN A 35 -10.72 -3.40 -0.51
C GLN A 35 -11.37 -2.74 0.70
N TYR A 36 -10.90 -3.02 1.91
CA TYR A 36 -11.41 -2.37 3.12
C TYR A 36 -11.19 -0.85 3.12
N LEU A 37 -10.03 -0.40 2.59
CA LEU A 37 -9.73 1.04 2.51
C LEU A 37 -10.57 1.76 1.44
N ILE A 38 -10.96 1.07 0.37
CA ILE A 38 -11.90 1.58 -0.63
C ILE A 38 -13.30 1.68 -0.02
N GLU A 39 -13.77 0.65 0.67
CA GLU A 39 -15.07 0.66 1.35
C GLU A 39 -15.16 1.74 2.43
N ALA A 40 -14.03 2.05 3.08
CA ALA A 40 -13.93 3.13 4.07
C ALA A 40 -13.63 4.52 3.44
N GLU A 41 -13.69 4.65 2.12
CA GLU A 41 -13.44 5.90 1.37
C GLU A 41 -12.05 6.53 1.62
N VAL A 42 -11.06 5.71 2.04
CA VAL A 42 -9.66 6.14 2.25
C VAL A 42 -8.86 6.10 0.95
N LEU A 43 -9.14 5.11 0.11
CA LEU A 43 -8.61 4.98 -1.24
C LEU A 43 -9.73 5.10 -2.26
N PRO A 44 -9.51 5.80 -3.39
CA PRO A 44 -10.54 5.92 -4.43
C PRO A 44 -10.71 4.62 -5.23
N ASP A 45 -9.65 3.84 -5.38
CA ASP A 45 -9.58 2.59 -6.13
C ASP A 45 -8.28 1.86 -5.80
N PHE A 46 -8.00 0.72 -6.45
CA PHE A 46 -6.76 -0.03 -6.31
C PHE A 46 -6.43 -0.83 -7.58
N THR A 47 -5.19 -0.70 -8.04
CA THR A 47 -4.65 -1.53 -9.13
C THR A 47 -3.47 -2.34 -8.58
N PRO A 48 -3.53 -3.68 -8.59
CA PRO A 48 -2.40 -4.52 -8.22
C PRO A 48 -1.25 -4.35 -9.23
N SER A 49 -0.03 -4.20 -8.74
CA SER A 49 1.14 -3.92 -9.58
C SER A 49 2.41 -4.38 -8.89
N PHE A 50 2.54 -5.70 -8.74
CA PHE A 50 3.73 -6.24 -8.09
C PHE A 50 4.97 -6.13 -8.98
N TYR A 51 6.00 -5.49 -8.44
CA TYR A 51 7.34 -5.50 -9.00
C TYR A 51 8.41 -5.35 -7.93
N THR A 52 9.46 -6.12 -8.05
CA THR A 52 10.65 -6.01 -7.19
C THR A 52 11.91 -6.04 -8.02
N SER A 53 12.87 -5.19 -7.66
CA SER A 53 14.20 -5.19 -8.31
C SER A 53 14.91 -6.52 -8.10
N THR A 54 15.67 -6.95 -9.11
CA THR A 54 16.50 -8.15 -9.02
C THR A 54 17.62 -7.97 -7.98
N THR A 55 18.14 -9.08 -7.47
CA THR A 55 19.26 -9.07 -6.49
C THR A 55 20.55 -8.47 -7.05
N SER A 56 20.69 -8.39 -8.37
CA SER A 56 21.85 -7.79 -9.05
C SER A 56 21.80 -6.27 -9.12
N THR A 57 20.66 -5.65 -8.84
CA THR A 57 20.55 -4.19 -8.85
C THR A 57 21.15 -3.57 -7.58
N ARG A 58 21.95 -2.50 -7.77
CA ARG A 58 22.62 -1.79 -6.67
C ARG A 58 21.63 -1.09 -5.72
N LYS A 59 20.48 -0.64 -6.27
CA LYS A 59 19.39 -0.02 -5.52
C LYS A 59 18.21 -0.97 -5.49
N ARG A 60 17.70 -1.29 -4.30
CA ARG A 60 16.52 -2.13 -4.15
C ARG A 60 15.26 -1.26 -4.17
N TYR A 61 14.28 -1.68 -4.97
CA TYR A 61 12.97 -1.05 -5.04
C TYR A 61 11.87 -2.09 -5.22
N ARG A 62 10.68 -1.75 -4.77
CA ARG A 62 9.50 -2.61 -4.83
C ARG A 62 8.24 -1.75 -4.80
N VAL A 63 7.21 -2.24 -5.47
CA VAL A 63 5.84 -1.76 -5.41
C VAL A 63 4.91 -2.97 -5.45
N ASP A 64 3.77 -2.91 -4.79
CA ASP A 64 2.76 -3.97 -4.77
C ASP A 64 1.42 -3.52 -5.37
N GLY A 65 1.17 -2.23 -5.45
CA GLY A 65 -0.01 -1.68 -6.06
C GLY A 65 -0.01 -0.16 -6.09
N TYR A 66 -1.00 0.41 -6.78
CA TYR A 66 -1.13 1.85 -6.93
C TYR A 66 -2.55 2.29 -7.20
N VAL A 67 -2.79 3.58 -7.04
CA VAL A 67 -3.93 4.29 -7.62
C VAL A 67 -3.59 5.78 -7.78
N LEU A 68 -3.95 6.35 -8.92
CA LEU A 68 -3.94 7.79 -9.12
C LEU A 68 -5.30 8.36 -8.74
N ASP A 69 -5.34 9.23 -7.75
CA ASP A 69 -6.52 10.03 -7.45
C ASP A 69 -6.57 11.18 -8.45
N GLU A 70 -7.47 11.08 -9.43
CA GLU A 70 -7.60 12.09 -10.49
C GLU A 70 -8.22 13.40 -9.98
N PHE A 71 -8.83 13.42 -8.80
CA PHE A 71 -9.44 14.60 -8.23
C PHE A 71 -8.41 15.65 -7.83
N ASP A 72 -7.34 15.22 -7.15
CA ASP A 72 -6.27 16.10 -6.66
C ASP A 72 -4.88 15.77 -7.24
N TYR A 73 -4.80 14.79 -8.15
CA TYR A 73 -3.56 14.25 -8.72
C TYR A 73 -2.57 13.74 -7.67
N THR A 74 -3.11 13.06 -6.66
CA THR A 74 -2.31 12.31 -5.70
C THR A 74 -2.02 10.91 -6.23
N MET A 75 -0.74 10.56 -6.42
CA MET A 75 -0.31 9.21 -6.74
C MET A 75 -0.10 8.41 -5.46
N ASN A 76 -0.98 7.45 -5.21
CA ASN A 76 -0.85 6.51 -4.10
C ASN A 76 -0.03 5.31 -4.55
N LEU A 77 1.02 4.98 -3.82
CA LEU A 77 1.89 3.82 -4.06
C LEU A 77 1.90 2.94 -2.83
N ILE A 78 1.75 1.65 -3.03
CA ILE A 78 1.55 0.67 -1.97
C ILE A 78 2.70 -0.33 -1.97
N ILE A 79 3.23 -0.63 -0.79
CA ILE A 79 4.18 -1.70 -0.53
C ILE A 79 3.70 -2.52 0.67
N ALA A 80 3.80 -3.85 0.57
CA ALA A 80 3.44 -4.74 1.66
C ALA A 80 4.66 -5.14 2.50
N ASP A 81 4.45 -5.15 3.80
CA ASP A 81 5.31 -5.80 4.78
C ASP A 81 4.51 -6.91 5.47
N TYR A 82 4.34 -8.01 4.74
CA TYR A 82 3.53 -9.15 5.14
C TYR A 82 4.38 -10.40 5.32
N ASP A 83 4.22 -11.05 6.45
CA ASP A 83 4.92 -12.30 6.81
C ASP A 83 3.93 -13.46 7.07
N GLY A 84 2.70 -13.15 7.45
CA GLY A 84 1.70 -14.13 7.84
C GLY A 84 1.95 -14.75 9.24
N ALA A 85 2.88 -14.17 10.01
CA ALA A 85 3.20 -14.61 11.37
C ALA A 85 2.12 -14.19 12.37
N GLU A 86 2.00 -14.98 13.48
CA GLU A 86 0.97 -14.71 14.49
C GLU A 86 1.18 -13.37 15.21
N LYS A 87 2.43 -13.00 15.45
CA LYS A 87 2.76 -11.74 16.15
C LYS A 87 4.13 -11.21 15.73
N ARG A 88 4.14 -9.99 15.24
CA ARG A 88 5.33 -9.28 14.79
C ARG A 88 5.16 -7.78 15.03
N THR A 89 6.24 -7.05 15.28
CA THR A 89 6.22 -5.59 15.45
C THR A 89 7.06 -4.92 14.36
N MET A 90 6.48 -3.95 13.67
CA MET A 90 7.21 -3.09 12.73
C MET A 90 7.91 -1.96 13.48
N GLY A 91 9.23 -1.84 13.30
CA GLY A 91 10.04 -0.75 13.84
C GLY A 91 10.41 0.28 12.78
N LYS A 92 11.05 1.38 13.23
CA LYS A 92 11.43 2.52 12.38
C LYS A 92 12.35 2.12 11.20
N ALA A 93 13.29 1.20 11.40
CA ALA A 93 14.20 0.78 10.33
C ALA A 93 13.46 0.05 9.20
N ALA A 94 12.51 -0.83 9.52
CA ALA A 94 11.72 -1.56 8.53
C ALA A 94 10.81 -0.62 7.74
N SER A 95 10.10 0.30 8.41
CA SER A 95 9.23 1.28 7.74
C SER A 95 10.03 2.21 6.83
N SER A 96 11.16 2.76 7.32
CA SER A 96 12.05 3.61 6.52
C SER A 96 12.57 2.90 5.27
N THR A 97 12.95 1.62 5.40
CA THR A 97 13.41 0.81 4.26
C THR A 97 12.30 0.64 3.21
N ASN A 98 11.06 0.39 3.64
CA ASN A 98 9.94 0.20 2.72
C ASN A 98 9.56 1.51 2.01
N PHE A 99 9.50 2.63 2.70
CA PHE A 99 9.30 3.93 2.05
C PHE A 99 10.41 4.27 1.07
N GLN A 100 11.65 4.02 1.44
CA GLN A 100 12.80 4.23 0.54
C GLN A 100 12.71 3.38 -0.72
N ARG A 101 12.21 2.13 -0.63
CA ARG A 101 12.00 1.26 -1.81
C ARG A 101 10.97 1.85 -2.77
N LEU A 102 9.89 2.45 -2.27
CA LEU A 102 8.91 3.14 -3.11
C LEU A 102 9.49 4.40 -3.76
N CYS A 103 10.24 5.23 -3.01
CA CYS A 103 10.91 6.41 -3.57
C CYS A 103 11.89 6.03 -4.69
N VAL A 104 12.69 4.99 -4.46
CA VAL A 104 13.64 4.49 -5.47
C VAL A 104 12.89 3.92 -6.69
N PHE A 105 11.75 3.26 -6.50
CA PHE A 105 10.92 2.78 -7.62
C PHE A 105 10.50 3.94 -8.52
N VAL A 106 9.97 5.03 -7.95
CA VAL A 106 9.56 6.22 -8.73
C VAL A 106 10.77 6.83 -9.46
N ASP A 107 11.90 6.98 -8.78
CA ASP A 107 13.14 7.49 -9.40
C ASP A 107 13.57 6.62 -10.60
N GLN A 108 13.54 5.29 -10.44
CA GLN A 108 13.88 4.36 -11.52
C GLN A 108 12.88 4.43 -12.68
N ALA A 109 11.59 4.55 -12.40
CA ALA A 109 10.54 4.67 -13.41
C ALA A 109 10.67 5.95 -14.24
N LEU A 110 10.99 7.07 -13.59
CA LEU A 110 11.03 8.39 -14.24
C LEU A 110 12.38 8.72 -14.87
N ASN A 111 13.49 8.37 -14.22
CA ASN A 111 14.82 8.91 -14.54
C ASN A 111 15.78 7.87 -15.12
N THR A 112 15.37 6.60 -15.26
CA THR A 112 16.22 5.55 -15.81
C THR A 112 15.59 4.88 -17.03
N ARG A 113 16.24 3.82 -17.53
CA ARG A 113 15.75 3.03 -18.67
C ARG A 113 14.79 1.91 -18.25
N LEU A 114 14.32 1.88 -17.01
CA LEU A 114 13.43 0.82 -16.52
C LEU A 114 12.23 0.60 -17.45
N TYR A 115 11.61 1.67 -17.96
CA TYR A 115 10.51 1.60 -18.91
C TYR A 115 10.83 0.90 -20.25
N LYS A 116 12.12 0.80 -20.61
CA LYS A 116 12.58 0.09 -21.81
C LYS A 116 12.96 -1.35 -21.54
N GLU A 117 13.30 -1.66 -20.31
CA GLU A 117 13.80 -2.95 -19.86
C GLU A 117 12.68 -3.85 -19.35
N ILE A 118 11.54 -3.24 -18.96
CA ILE A 118 10.41 -3.98 -18.44
C ILE A 118 9.58 -4.55 -19.59
N GLU A 119 9.18 -5.80 -19.46
CA GLU A 119 8.27 -6.41 -20.42
C GLU A 119 6.86 -5.84 -20.27
N MET A 120 6.19 -5.54 -21.38
CA MET A 120 4.83 -5.00 -21.42
C MET A 120 3.80 -5.91 -20.73
N SER A 121 4.08 -7.20 -20.60
CA SER A 121 3.25 -8.16 -19.87
C SER A 121 3.41 -8.09 -18.34
N THR A 122 4.38 -7.33 -17.85
CA THR A 122 4.63 -7.20 -16.42
C THR A 122 3.56 -6.29 -15.79
N PRO A 123 2.93 -6.66 -14.65
CA PRO A 123 1.87 -5.87 -14.03
C PRO A 123 2.23 -4.41 -13.74
N CYS A 124 3.51 -4.09 -13.56
CA CYS A 124 3.93 -2.72 -13.27
C CYS A 124 4.29 -1.90 -14.52
N ALA A 125 4.19 -2.44 -15.74
CA ALA A 125 4.43 -1.68 -16.96
C ALA A 125 3.45 -0.51 -17.08
N ASP A 126 2.17 -0.74 -16.83
CA ASP A 126 1.12 0.29 -16.84
C ASP A 126 1.38 1.39 -15.79
N LEU A 127 1.86 1.03 -14.59
CA LEU A 127 2.23 2.00 -13.57
C LEU A 127 3.40 2.87 -14.02
N ILE A 128 4.42 2.29 -14.63
CA ILE A 128 5.59 3.04 -15.13
C ILE A 128 5.15 4.01 -16.22
N ASP A 129 4.33 3.56 -17.14
CA ASP A 129 3.79 4.42 -18.21
C ASP A 129 2.92 5.54 -17.65
N LEU A 130 2.05 5.24 -16.69
CA LEU A 130 1.22 6.24 -16.01
C LEU A 130 2.06 7.28 -15.28
N LEU A 131 3.07 6.87 -14.50
CA LEU A 131 3.98 7.78 -13.82
C LEU A 131 4.67 8.74 -14.80
N ARG A 132 5.09 8.23 -15.96
CA ARG A 132 5.76 9.03 -17.00
C ARG A 132 4.80 9.97 -17.71
N LEU A 133 3.59 9.51 -18.01
CA LEU A 133 2.54 10.28 -18.69
C LEU A 133 2.05 11.43 -17.80
N GLU A 134 1.79 11.14 -16.54
CA GLU A 134 1.21 12.09 -15.59
C GLU A 134 2.25 12.87 -14.77
N LYS A 135 3.54 12.71 -15.06
CA LYS A 135 4.66 13.30 -14.32
C LYS A 135 4.46 14.77 -13.97
N GLU A 136 4.04 15.58 -14.93
CA GLU A 136 3.86 17.03 -14.76
C GLU A 136 2.55 17.40 -14.03
N ARG A 137 1.63 16.44 -13.91
CA ARG A 137 0.32 16.63 -13.28
C ARG A 137 0.29 16.17 -11.84
N ILE A 138 1.12 15.16 -11.47
CA ILE A 138 1.21 14.66 -10.10
C ILE A 138 1.60 15.81 -9.15
N ARG A 139 0.77 16.05 -8.16
CA ARG A 139 0.94 17.12 -7.15
C ARG A 139 1.49 16.61 -5.83
N LYS A 140 1.24 15.34 -5.54
CA LYS A 140 1.60 14.70 -4.29
C LYS A 140 1.77 13.20 -4.50
N TYR A 141 2.70 12.61 -3.78
CA TYR A 141 2.75 11.16 -3.57
C TYR A 141 2.18 10.83 -2.20
N ARG A 142 1.48 9.71 -2.09
CA ARG A 142 1.12 9.08 -0.83
C ARG A 142 1.70 7.68 -0.83
N LEU A 143 2.64 7.44 0.08
CA LEU A 143 3.36 6.18 0.21
C LEU A 143 2.71 5.37 1.34
N LEU A 144 2.16 4.22 1.01
CA LEU A 144 1.39 3.39 1.92
C LEU A 144 2.13 2.08 2.19
N ILE A 145 2.40 1.78 3.44
CA ILE A 145 2.82 0.44 3.86
C ILE A 145 1.61 -0.29 4.40
N PHE A 146 1.27 -1.44 3.82
CA PHE A 146 0.31 -2.38 4.38
C PHE A 146 1.06 -3.45 5.15
N THR A 147 0.72 -3.66 6.42
CA THR A 147 1.44 -4.61 7.26
C THR A 147 0.52 -5.43 8.15
N ASP A 148 0.89 -6.71 8.35
CA ASP A 148 0.32 -7.59 9.34
C ASP A 148 1.03 -7.48 10.71
N ALA A 149 2.10 -6.69 10.81
CA ALA A 149 2.78 -6.40 12.05
C ALA A 149 2.03 -5.35 12.88
N ASP A 150 2.17 -5.44 14.20
CA ASP A 150 1.76 -4.36 15.09
C ASP A 150 2.72 -3.17 14.91
N VAL A 151 2.20 -1.96 14.79
CA VAL A 151 3.02 -0.77 14.55
C VAL A 151 3.48 -0.19 15.88
N SER A 152 4.79 0.02 16.02
CA SER A 152 5.38 0.64 17.20
C SER A 152 4.87 2.08 17.41
N ASP A 153 4.64 2.46 18.65
CA ASP A 153 4.20 3.82 19.03
C ASP A 153 5.13 4.94 18.51
N THR A 154 6.39 4.63 18.31
CA THR A 154 7.39 5.56 17.74
C THR A 154 7.13 5.91 16.27
N LEU A 155 6.26 5.17 15.59
CA LEU A 155 5.89 5.39 14.18
C LEU A 155 4.59 6.15 13.99
N LYS A 156 4.00 6.70 15.06
CA LYS A 156 2.76 7.48 14.97
C LYS A 156 2.95 8.82 14.23
N ASN A 157 4.18 9.36 14.25
CA ASN A 157 4.53 10.58 13.55
C ASN A 157 5.62 10.25 12.52
N LEU A 158 5.23 10.11 11.26
CA LEU A 158 6.13 9.89 10.14
C LEU A 158 6.49 11.23 9.50
N ASP A 159 7.76 11.43 9.20
CA ASP A 159 8.20 12.58 8.42
C ASP A 159 7.76 12.43 6.96
N ASN A 160 7.33 13.53 6.34
CA ASN A 160 7.11 13.57 4.92
C ASN A 160 8.45 13.46 4.18
N LEU A 161 8.42 12.76 3.06
CA LEU A 161 9.55 12.63 2.14
C LEU A 161 9.37 13.57 0.93
N ASP A 162 10.37 13.60 0.08
CA ASP A 162 10.34 14.32 -1.19
C ASP A 162 10.77 13.37 -2.32
N ILE A 163 10.06 13.42 -3.44
CA ILE A 163 10.39 12.66 -4.63
C ILE A 163 10.49 13.64 -5.81
N GLY A 164 11.73 14.04 -6.13
CA GLY A 164 11.97 14.93 -7.26
C GLY A 164 11.35 16.31 -7.12
N GLY A 165 11.24 16.84 -5.91
CA GLY A 165 10.61 18.13 -5.61
C GLY A 165 9.10 18.05 -5.32
N ILE A 166 8.51 16.87 -5.36
CA ILE A 166 7.09 16.64 -5.06
C ILE A 166 6.97 16.04 -3.66
N PRO A 167 6.11 16.59 -2.78
CA PRO A 167 5.94 16.08 -1.43
C PRO A 167 5.36 14.66 -1.42
N ALA A 168 5.90 13.80 -0.56
CA ALA A 168 5.47 12.42 -0.38
C ALA A 168 5.05 12.18 1.08
N GLU A 169 3.76 12.03 1.29
CA GLU A 169 3.18 11.68 2.59
C GLU A 169 3.36 10.19 2.86
N CYS A 170 3.86 9.85 4.05
CA CYS A 170 4.08 8.47 4.47
C CYS A 170 2.98 8.01 5.42
N GLN A 171 2.38 6.85 5.15
CA GLN A 171 1.36 6.25 6.01
C GLN A 171 1.62 4.76 6.20
N ILE A 172 1.37 4.25 7.41
CA ILE A 172 1.40 2.83 7.71
C ILE A 172 -0.01 2.40 8.08
N TRP A 173 -0.47 1.34 7.45
CA TRP A 173 -1.75 0.71 7.70
C TRP A 173 -1.53 -0.72 8.20
N ASP A 174 -1.72 -0.90 9.50
CA ASP A 174 -1.81 -2.21 10.12
C ASP A 174 -3.28 -2.66 10.25
N ILE A 175 -3.48 -3.91 10.61
CA ILE A 175 -4.83 -4.50 10.74
C ILE A 175 -5.61 -3.83 11.87
N GLU A 176 -4.96 -3.34 12.93
CA GLU A 176 -5.62 -2.65 14.03
C GLU A 176 -6.14 -1.27 13.59
N ARG A 177 -5.34 -0.52 12.83
CA ARG A 177 -5.77 0.76 12.25
C ARG A 177 -6.94 0.55 11.27
N LEU A 178 -6.86 -0.51 10.45
CA LEU A 178 -7.94 -0.88 9.54
C LEU A 178 -9.23 -1.16 10.32
N PHE A 179 -9.17 -1.97 11.37
CA PHE A 179 -10.31 -2.28 12.24
C PHE A 179 -10.95 -1.00 12.81
N ARG A 180 -10.14 -0.07 13.31
CA ARG A 180 -10.65 1.20 13.88
C ARG A 180 -11.42 2.02 12.84
N VAL A 181 -10.96 2.08 11.61
CA VAL A 181 -11.65 2.81 10.53
C VAL A 181 -12.96 2.11 10.15
N CYS A 182 -12.94 0.80 9.91
CA CYS A 182 -14.14 0.03 9.56
C CYS A 182 -15.20 0.04 10.67
N CYS A 183 -14.79 -0.05 11.96
CA CYS A 183 -15.74 -0.03 13.07
C CYS A 183 -16.31 1.37 13.36
N SER A 184 -15.59 2.45 13.05
CA SER A 184 -16.11 3.81 13.19
C SER A 184 -17.24 4.08 12.19
N ASP A 185 -17.18 3.50 10.99
CA ASP A 185 -18.22 3.64 9.98
C ASP A 185 -19.47 2.79 10.28
N LEU A 186 -19.30 1.59 10.84
CA LEU A 186 -20.41 0.79 11.33
C LEU A 186 -21.18 1.50 12.46
N GLY A 187 -20.51 2.30 13.28
CA GLY A 187 -21.15 3.13 14.30
C GLY A 187 -21.96 4.29 13.73
N ARG A 188 -21.59 4.79 12.55
CA ARG A 188 -22.34 5.89 11.88
C ARG A 188 -23.58 5.40 11.15
N GLN A 189 -23.59 4.19 10.62
CA GLN A 189 -24.75 3.61 9.93
C GLN A 189 -25.89 3.20 10.89
N ASN A 190 -25.62 3.03 12.18
CA ASN A 190 -26.60 2.66 13.21
C ASN A 190 -27.24 3.85 13.93
N ILE A 191 -27.07 5.08 13.50
CA ILE A 191 -27.84 6.22 13.98
C ILE A 191 -29.11 6.32 13.12
N GLU A 192 -30.08 5.43 13.36
CA GLU A 192 -31.47 5.67 12.97
C GLU A 192 -31.97 6.87 13.80
N ILE A 193 -32.23 7.97 13.11
CA ILE A 193 -32.92 9.11 13.70
C ILE A 193 -34.41 8.77 13.64
N ASP A 194 -34.98 8.27 14.74
CA ASP A 194 -36.42 8.22 14.96
C ASP A 194 -36.93 9.66 15.11
N PHE A 195 -37.77 10.08 14.17
CA PHE A 195 -38.53 11.32 14.22
C PHE A 195 -39.95 11.07 14.79
#